data_a8d5820a1c4659f0ff836fb379625e67
#
_entry.id   a8d5820a1c4659f0ff836fb379625e67
#
_cell.length_a   1.000
_cell.length_b   1.000
_cell.length_c   1.000
_cell.angle_alpha   90.00
_cell.angle_beta   90.00
_cell.angle_gamma   90.00
#
_symmetry.space_group_name_H-M   'P 1'
#
loop_
_entity.id
_entity.type
_entity.pdbx_description
1 polymer ?
#
loop_
_entity_poly.entity_id
_entity_poly.type
_entity_poly.pdbx_seq_one_letter_code
_entity_poly.pdbx_strand_id
1 'polypeptide(L)'
;MATIKDIAKLAEVSPTTVSRVLSQDETMVVSQDIKMKIFRIAHELKYVSPRMRHLQEKEKMLIGIADWNIVRPDRLNVHLTSLNCIADSLSPKVKIEFARMEKGVIRRYDGIIAFGMFTEEEMEYLRIQSVAVIFINSN
;
A
#
# COMPACT_ATOMS: atom_id res chain seq x y z
N MET A 1 -20.28 -8.81 5.69
CA MET A 1 -19.01 -8.70 4.98
C MET A 1 -19.12 -7.54 3.99
N ALA A 2 -18.21 -6.60 4.02
CA ALA A 2 -18.25 -5.44 3.13
C ALA A 2 -18.05 -5.85 1.66
N THR A 3 -18.78 -5.22 0.78
CA THR A 3 -18.78 -5.49 -0.67
C THR A 3 -18.35 -4.25 -1.47
N ILE A 4 -17.98 -4.45 -2.73
CA ILE A 4 -17.72 -3.33 -3.66
C ILE A 4 -18.93 -2.39 -3.76
N LYS A 5 -20.15 -2.93 -3.66
CA LYS A 5 -21.37 -2.12 -3.71
C LYS A 5 -21.51 -1.19 -2.49
N ASP A 6 -21.10 -1.66 -1.30
CA ASP A 6 -21.14 -0.84 -0.09
C ASP A 6 -20.14 0.30 -0.19
N ILE A 7 -18.93 0.03 -0.68
CA ILE A 7 -17.91 1.06 -0.91
C ILE A 7 -18.40 2.07 -1.95
N ALA A 8 -18.98 1.61 -3.05
CA ALA A 8 -19.48 2.45 -4.11
C ALA A 8 -20.57 3.43 -3.63
N LYS A 9 -21.47 2.94 -2.78
CA LYS A 9 -22.53 3.74 -2.17
C LYS A 9 -21.96 4.84 -1.27
N LEU A 10 -21.00 4.52 -0.41
CA LEU A 10 -20.37 5.48 0.49
C LEU A 10 -19.43 6.46 -0.22
N ALA A 11 -18.77 6.01 -1.27
CA ALA A 11 -17.88 6.84 -2.08
C ALA A 11 -18.64 7.70 -3.11
N GLU A 12 -19.93 7.43 -3.32
CA GLU A 12 -20.78 8.08 -4.33
C GLU A 12 -20.25 7.91 -5.76
N VAL A 13 -19.75 6.73 -6.06
CA VAL A 13 -19.24 6.36 -7.39
C VAL A 13 -19.83 5.02 -7.83
N SER A 14 -19.65 4.66 -9.11
CA SER A 14 -20.13 3.36 -9.59
C SER A 14 -19.33 2.19 -8.99
N PRO A 15 -19.96 1.02 -8.82
CA PRO A 15 -19.22 -0.21 -8.40
C PRO A 15 -18.08 -0.56 -9.35
N THR A 16 -18.22 -0.27 -10.64
CA THR A 16 -17.17 -0.46 -11.64
C THR A 16 -15.97 0.45 -11.36
N THR A 17 -16.21 1.71 -10.99
CA THR A 17 -15.16 2.64 -10.58
C THR A 17 -14.40 2.12 -9.37
N VAL A 18 -15.11 1.66 -8.32
CA VAL A 18 -14.49 1.08 -7.13
C VAL A 18 -13.64 -0.14 -7.49
N SER A 19 -14.20 -1.06 -8.27
CA SER A 19 -13.50 -2.28 -8.68
C SER A 19 -12.21 -1.97 -9.42
N ARG A 20 -12.25 -1.05 -10.39
CA ARG A 20 -11.09 -0.66 -11.19
C ARG A 20 -10.04 0.09 -10.36
N VAL A 21 -10.45 0.97 -9.47
CA VAL A 21 -9.53 1.66 -8.55
C VAL A 21 -8.85 0.67 -7.61
N LEU A 22 -9.59 -0.24 -7.00
CA LEU A 22 -9.03 -1.24 -6.09
C LEU A 22 -8.19 -2.31 -6.80
N SER A 23 -8.42 -2.57 -8.09
CA SER A 23 -7.59 -3.45 -8.92
C SER A 23 -6.39 -2.75 -9.55
N GLN A 24 -6.22 -1.45 -9.34
CA GLN A 24 -5.15 -0.63 -9.90
C GLN A 24 -5.15 -0.61 -11.45
N ASP A 25 -6.32 -0.48 -12.04
CA ASP A 25 -6.45 -0.32 -13.49
C ASP A 25 -5.92 1.07 -13.90
N GLU A 26 -4.73 1.10 -14.46
CA GLU A 26 -4.04 2.33 -14.90
C GLU A 26 -4.73 3.01 -16.08
N THR A 27 -5.61 2.31 -16.79
CA THR A 27 -6.35 2.88 -17.93
C THR A 27 -7.47 3.81 -17.48
N MET A 28 -7.81 3.80 -16.19
CA MET A 28 -8.89 4.61 -15.64
C MET A 28 -8.37 5.94 -15.10
N VAL A 29 -8.81 7.03 -15.70
CA VAL A 29 -8.54 8.38 -15.20
C VAL A 29 -9.50 8.71 -14.06
N VAL A 30 -9.01 8.65 -12.82
CA VAL A 30 -9.74 9.03 -11.62
C VAL A 30 -8.86 9.98 -10.80
N SER A 31 -9.47 11.03 -10.24
CA SER A 31 -8.72 11.97 -9.39
C SER A 31 -8.13 11.27 -8.15
N GLN A 32 -7.02 11.80 -7.64
CA GLN A 32 -6.40 11.27 -6.42
C GLN A 32 -7.34 11.35 -5.21
N ASP A 33 -8.18 12.38 -5.14
CA ASP A 33 -9.17 12.56 -4.07
C ASP A 33 -10.19 11.42 -4.05
N ILE A 34 -10.70 11.03 -5.22
CA ILE A 34 -11.63 9.90 -5.34
C ILE A 34 -10.93 8.58 -4.99
N LYS A 35 -9.70 8.37 -5.45
CA LYS A 35 -8.90 7.20 -5.07
C LYS A 35 -8.73 7.13 -3.56
N MET A 36 -8.33 8.24 -2.92
CA MET A 36 -8.18 8.36 -1.47
C MET A 36 -9.49 8.02 -0.75
N LYS A 37 -10.62 8.58 -1.19
CA LYS A 37 -11.94 8.32 -0.61
C LYS A 37 -12.28 6.83 -0.67
N ILE A 38 -12.08 6.18 -1.83
CA ILE A 38 -12.35 4.75 -2.01
C ILE A 38 -11.45 3.89 -1.12
N PHE A 39 -10.15 4.16 -1.06
CA PHE A 39 -9.21 3.40 -0.22
C PHE A 39 -9.53 3.55 1.27
N ARG A 40 -9.87 4.77 1.73
CA ARG A 40 -10.26 5.02 3.12
C ARG A 40 -11.51 4.23 3.50
N ILE A 41 -12.56 4.30 2.69
CA ILE A 41 -13.81 3.56 2.93
C ILE A 41 -13.56 2.05 2.92
N ALA A 42 -12.77 1.55 1.98
CA ALA A 42 -12.41 0.14 1.92
C ALA A 42 -11.67 -0.32 3.18
N HIS A 43 -10.77 0.51 3.71
CA HIS A 43 -10.05 0.26 4.96
C HIS A 43 -10.99 0.27 6.17
N GLU A 44 -11.84 1.29 6.32
CA GLU A 44 -12.82 1.41 7.42
C GLU A 44 -13.78 0.21 7.46
N LEU A 45 -14.24 -0.23 6.29
CA LEU A 45 -15.11 -1.39 6.15
C LEU A 45 -14.35 -2.74 6.24
N LYS A 46 -13.04 -2.72 6.43
CA LYS A 46 -12.17 -3.91 6.42
C LYS A 46 -12.38 -4.78 5.17
N TYR A 47 -12.62 -4.13 4.02
CA TYR A 47 -12.82 -4.81 2.75
C TYR A 47 -11.54 -5.50 2.31
N VAL A 48 -11.61 -6.80 2.12
CA VAL A 48 -10.52 -7.61 1.56
C VAL A 48 -10.90 -8.02 0.15
N SER A 49 -10.18 -7.50 -0.84
CA SER A 49 -10.40 -7.90 -2.23
C SER A 49 -10.05 -9.38 -2.44
N PRO A 50 -10.66 -10.06 -3.45
CA PRO A 50 -10.30 -11.43 -3.79
C PRO A 50 -8.78 -11.59 -4.05
N ARG A 51 -8.14 -10.58 -4.65
CA ARG A 51 -6.70 -10.53 -4.88
C ARG A 51 -5.88 -10.61 -3.58
N MET A 52 -6.36 -10.03 -2.49
CA MET A 52 -5.71 -10.08 -1.19
C MET A 52 -5.87 -11.43 -0.49
N ARG A 53 -6.93 -12.17 -0.80
CA ARG A 53 -7.13 -13.52 -0.24
C ARG A 53 -6.14 -14.52 -0.81
N HIS A 54 -5.67 -14.30 -2.03
CA HIS A 54 -4.68 -15.15 -2.72
C HIS A 54 -3.22 -14.70 -2.49
N LEU A 55 -2.95 -13.90 -1.44
CA LEU A 55 -1.57 -13.49 -1.11
C LEU A 55 -0.62 -14.67 -0.91
N GLN A 56 -1.15 -15.81 -0.47
CA GLN A 56 -0.37 -17.05 -0.30
C GLN A 56 0.01 -17.71 -1.64
N GLU A 57 -0.63 -17.33 -2.74
CA GLU A 57 -0.40 -17.87 -4.09
C GLU A 57 0.34 -16.91 -5.02
N LYS A 58 0.70 -15.71 -4.53
CA LYS A 58 1.40 -14.72 -5.36
C LYS A 58 2.85 -15.13 -5.63
N GLU A 59 3.21 -15.15 -6.89
CA GLU A 59 4.61 -15.28 -7.32
C GLU A 59 5.44 -14.00 -7.05
N LYS A 60 4.78 -12.87 -6.86
CA LYS A 60 5.42 -11.55 -6.67
C LYS A 60 4.67 -10.69 -5.68
N MET A 61 5.39 -10.10 -4.72
CA MET A 61 4.89 -9.12 -3.75
C MET A 61 5.51 -7.74 -4.01
N LEU A 62 4.69 -6.70 -3.92
CA LEU A 62 5.13 -5.32 -4.02
C LEU A 62 5.14 -4.68 -2.63
N ILE A 63 6.34 -4.31 -2.17
CA ILE A 63 6.54 -3.64 -0.89
C ILE A 63 6.86 -2.17 -1.13
N GLY A 64 6.01 -1.29 -0.61
CA GLY A 64 6.22 0.16 -0.64
C GLY A 64 7.24 0.61 0.40
N ILE A 65 8.12 1.52 0.01
CA ILE A 65 9.09 2.17 0.90
C ILE A 65 8.71 3.64 1.05
N ALA A 66 8.25 4.01 2.24
CA ALA A 66 7.96 5.40 2.60
C ALA A 66 9.14 5.98 3.38
N ASP A 67 9.87 6.90 2.77
CA ASP A 67 11.14 7.42 3.31
C ASP A 67 11.21 8.96 3.36
N TRP A 68 10.11 9.66 3.09
CA TRP A 68 10.10 11.13 3.03
C TRP A 68 10.30 11.82 4.38
N ASN A 69 10.19 11.10 5.49
CA ASN A 69 10.42 11.62 6.85
C ASN A 69 11.73 11.12 7.47
N ILE A 70 12.64 10.61 6.66
CA ILE A 70 13.97 10.20 7.11
C ILE A 70 14.84 11.43 7.41
N VAL A 71 15.39 11.49 8.63
CA VAL A 71 16.31 12.54 9.05
C VAL A 71 17.72 12.34 8.45
N ARG A 72 18.10 11.09 8.19
CA ARG A 72 19.43 10.73 7.67
C ARG A 72 19.30 9.85 6.42
N PRO A 73 19.17 10.47 5.23
CA PRO A 73 18.98 9.74 3.97
C PRO A 73 20.16 8.83 3.59
N ASP A 74 21.35 9.12 4.10
CA ASP A 74 22.57 8.32 3.90
C ASP A 74 22.44 6.87 4.40
N ARG A 75 21.61 6.63 5.39
CA ARG A 75 21.34 5.29 5.94
C ARG A 75 20.31 4.49 5.16
N LEU A 76 19.49 5.14 4.34
CA LEU A 76 18.42 4.47 3.60
C LEU A 76 18.96 3.38 2.68
N ASN A 77 20.04 3.65 1.95
CA ASN A 77 20.65 2.69 1.03
C ASN A 77 21.14 1.42 1.73
N VAL A 78 21.67 1.56 2.94
CA VAL A 78 22.10 0.40 3.76
C VAL A 78 20.88 -0.43 4.17
N HIS A 79 19.79 0.21 4.56
CA HIS A 79 18.56 -0.48 4.94
C HIS A 79 17.91 -1.18 3.74
N LEU A 80 17.85 -0.54 2.57
CA LEU A 80 17.32 -1.14 1.36
C LEU A 80 18.15 -2.35 0.89
N THR A 81 19.47 -2.25 0.96
CA THR A 81 20.36 -3.39 0.64
C THR A 81 20.11 -4.55 1.59
N SER A 82 19.99 -4.28 2.89
CA SER A 82 19.72 -5.31 3.89
C SER A 82 18.35 -5.96 3.68
N LEU A 83 17.33 -5.18 3.34
CA LEU A 83 15.98 -5.69 3.05
C LEU A 83 15.98 -6.60 1.81
N ASN A 84 16.71 -6.25 0.75
CA ASN A 84 16.84 -7.11 -0.43
C ASN A 84 17.51 -8.45 -0.09
N CYS A 85 18.60 -8.44 0.67
CA CYS A 85 19.27 -9.66 1.14
C CYS A 85 18.33 -10.54 1.98
N ILE A 86 17.55 -9.94 2.87
CA ILE A 86 16.57 -10.65 3.70
C ILE A 86 15.46 -11.23 2.84
N ALA A 87 14.93 -10.46 1.89
CA ALA A 87 13.88 -10.91 0.99
C ALA A 87 14.29 -12.12 0.16
N ASP A 88 15.49 -12.10 -0.38
CA ASP A 88 16.06 -13.23 -1.15
C ASP A 88 16.24 -14.49 -0.29
N SER A 89 16.50 -14.31 1.01
CA SER A 89 16.70 -15.41 1.95
C SER A 89 15.40 -16.02 2.47
N LEU A 90 14.34 -15.20 2.60
CA LEU A 90 13.11 -15.60 3.29
C LEU A 90 12.13 -16.39 2.42
N SER A 91 12.13 -16.21 1.12
CA SER A 91 11.15 -16.88 0.27
C SER A 91 11.67 -17.16 -1.15
N PRO A 92 12.20 -18.39 -1.39
CA PRO A 92 12.60 -18.76 -2.74
C PRO A 92 11.43 -18.89 -3.74
N LYS A 93 10.19 -18.91 -3.23
CA LYS A 93 8.96 -19.05 -4.05
C LYS A 93 8.27 -17.74 -4.40
N VAL A 94 8.56 -16.66 -3.66
CA VAL A 94 7.90 -15.36 -3.85
C VAL A 94 8.95 -14.30 -4.12
N LYS A 95 8.89 -13.71 -5.29
CA LYS A 95 9.75 -12.56 -5.63
C LYS A 95 9.22 -11.32 -4.93
N ILE A 96 10.05 -10.69 -4.09
CA ILE A 96 9.72 -9.43 -3.44
C ILE A 96 10.32 -8.29 -4.26
N GLU A 97 9.49 -7.33 -4.61
CA GLU A 97 9.90 -6.09 -5.27
C GLU A 97 9.69 -4.92 -4.32
N PHE A 98 10.72 -4.12 -4.10
CA PHE A 98 10.64 -2.89 -3.33
C PHE A 98 10.44 -1.70 -4.27
N ALA A 99 9.44 -0.86 -3.98
CA ALA A 99 9.17 0.35 -4.73
C ALA A 99 9.13 1.55 -3.77
N ARG A 100 9.92 2.59 -4.07
CA ARG A 100 9.86 3.84 -3.33
C ARG A 100 8.50 4.50 -3.57
N MET A 101 7.86 4.91 -2.48
CA MET A 101 6.56 5.57 -2.53
C MET A 101 6.74 7.08 -2.78
N GLU A 102 5.81 7.65 -3.52
CA GLU A 102 5.72 9.10 -3.69
C GLU A 102 4.60 9.65 -2.80
N LYS A 103 4.91 10.69 -2.01
CA LYS A 103 3.93 11.35 -1.15
C LYS A 103 2.85 12.00 -2.02
N GLY A 104 1.58 11.72 -1.69
CA GLY A 104 0.42 12.20 -2.45
C GLY A 104 -0.05 11.26 -3.56
N VAL A 105 0.69 10.23 -3.91
CA VAL A 105 0.27 9.20 -4.86
C VAL A 105 -0.34 8.01 -4.13
N ILE A 106 -1.60 7.70 -4.44
CA ILE A 106 -2.31 6.56 -3.85
C ILE A 106 -2.14 5.33 -4.74
N ARG A 107 -1.54 4.30 -4.16
CA ARG A 107 -1.34 3.00 -4.79
C ARG A 107 -1.50 1.89 -3.75
N ARG A 108 -1.89 0.72 -4.19
CA ARG A 108 -1.95 -0.44 -3.30
C ARG A 108 -0.64 -1.19 -3.27
N TYR A 109 -0.20 -1.51 -2.06
CA TYR A 109 0.99 -2.32 -1.79
C TYR A 109 0.60 -3.59 -1.03
N ASP A 110 1.37 -4.64 -1.18
CA ASP A 110 1.21 -5.87 -0.41
C ASP A 110 1.73 -5.69 1.03
N GLY A 111 2.71 -4.82 1.19
CA GLY A 111 3.21 -4.33 2.48
C GLY A 111 3.84 -2.96 2.32
N ILE A 112 4.01 -2.23 3.41
CA ILE A 112 4.70 -0.94 3.44
C ILE A 112 5.71 -0.96 4.59
N ILE A 113 6.92 -0.48 4.31
CA ILE A 113 7.95 -0.19 5.31
C ILE A 113 8.15 1.32 5.31
N ALA A 114 7.86 1.95 6.44
CA ALA A 114 7.94 3.39 6.61
C ALA A 114 9.12 3.75 7.53
N PHE A 115 10.07 4.50 6.99
CA PHE A 115 11.26 4.95 7.70
C PHE A 115 11.13 6.39 8.16
N GLY A 116 11.35 6.63 9.44
CA GLY A 116 11.31 7.96 10.05
C GLY A 116 10.14 8.17 10.99
N MET A 117 9.87 9.42 11.31
CA MET A 117 8.78 9.81 12.22
C MET A 117 7.58 10.28 11.40
N PHE A 118 6.43 9.67 11.62
CA PHE A 118 5.19 9.98 10.91
C PHE A 118 4.15 10.53 11.88
N THR A 119 3.36 11.51 11.42
CA THR A 119 2.18 11.98 12.15
C THR A 119 1.07 10.94 12.06
N GLU A 120 0.06 11.03 12.95
CA GLU A 120 -1.12 10.13 12.87
C GLU A 120 -1.80 10.17 11.51
N GLU A 121 -1.88 11.35 10.91
CA GLU A 121 -2.48 11.56 9.59
C GLU A 121 -1.68 10.86 8.48
N GLU A 122 -0.36 10.93 8.54
CA GLU A 122 0.53 10.22 7.63
C GLU A 122 0.51 8.70 7.85
N MET A 123 0.44 8.25 9.10
CA MET A 123 0.31 6.83 9.40
C MET A 123 -1.00 6.26 8.84
N GLU A 124 -2.11 6.98 8.99
CA GLU A 124 -3.39 6.59 8.40
C GLU A 124 -3.34 6.58 6.88
N TYR A 125 -2.69 7.59 6.27
CA TYR A 125 -2.44 7.65 4.84
C TYR A 125 -1.70 6.41 4.30
N LEU A 126 -0.76 5.86 5.07
CA LEU A 126 -0.05 4.63 4.70
C LEU A 126 -0.92 3.39 4.92
N ARG A 127 -1.66 3.32 6.03
CA ARG A 127 -2.51 2.18 6.38
C ARG A 127 -3.64 1.92 5.38
N ILE A 128 -4.17 2.96 4.75
CA ILE A 128 -5.21 2.77 3.73
C ILE A 128 -4.67 2.13 2.43
N GLN A 129 -3.36 2.18 2.20
CA GLN A 129 -2.72 1.65 0.99
C GLN A 129 -2.21 0.21 1.15
N SER A 130 -2.11 -0.30 2.37
CA SER A 130 -1.69 -1.67 2.63
C SER A 130 -2.27 -2.19 3.95
N VAL A 131 -2.49 -3.50 4.01
CA VAL A 131 -2.92 -4.18 5.26
C VAL A 131 -1.78 -4.41 6.23
N ALA A 132 -0.54 -4.38 5.74
CA ALA A 132 0.66 -4.58 6.55
C ALA A 132 1.57 -3.34 6.41
N VAL A 133 1.69 -2.58 7.49
CA VAL A 133 2.58 -1.42 7.54
C VAL A 133 3.50 -1.57 8.75
N ILE A 134 4.79 -1.46 8.52
CA ILE A 134 5.84 -1.48 9.56
C ILE A 134 6.46 -0.09 9.61
N PHE A 135 6.46 0.51 10.80
CA PHE A 135 7.12 1.78 11.04
C PHE A 135 8.47 1.54 11.70
N ILE A 136 9.54 2.01 11.07
CA ILE A 136 10.90 1.93 11.58
C ILE A 136 11.33 3.35 11.94
N ASN A 137 11.40 3.61 13.24
CA ASN A 137 11.86 4.89 13.76
C ASN A 137 13.38 4.92 13.68
N SER A 138 13.94 5.74 12.81
CA SER A 138 15.38 5.97 12.72
C SER A 138 15.74 7.26 13.46
N ASN A 139 16.20 7.11 14.69
CA ASN A 139 16.89 8.22 15.39
C ASN A 139 18.25 8.49 14.77
#